data_42f199b8109838c858e42d414dc82766
#
_entry.id   42f199b8109838c858e42d414dc82766
#
_cell.length_a   1.000
_cell.length_b   1.000
_cell.length_c   1.000
_cell.angle_alpha   90.00
_cell.angle_beta   90.00
_cell.angle_gamma   90.00
#
_symmetry.space_group_name_H-M   'P 1'
#
loop_
_entity.id
_entity.type
_entity.pdbx_description
1 polymer ?
#
loop_
_entity_poly.entity_id
_entity_poly.type
_entity_poly.pdbx_seq_one_letter_code
_entity_poly.pdbx_strand_id
1 'polypeptide(L)'
;MATLRLDSPMELMHYQLRTALTMEDDSLAALGELAKAAKSKEVKDMFRHHADETKEQIENLHKVFKLLELKDTTAPSPSTKGISKQAESLISKSAPKLRDQVTLSCALGNEHYEMSAYQALIIPATAMGASDVVALLQANLDQEVHTSEELQQMLQKIAG
;
A
#
# COMPACT_ATOMS: atom_id res chain seq x y z
N MET A 1 -9.27 -6.13 -29.81
CA MET A 1 -8.09 -6.20 -28.94
C MET A 1 -8.09 -7.53 -28.23
N ALA A 2 -6.99 -8.28 -28.25
CA ALA A 2 -6.91 -9.51 -27.48
C ALA A 2 -6.96 -9.16 -25.99
N THR A 3 -7.87 -9.79 -25.25
CA THR A 3 -7.95 -9.66 -23.80
C THR A 3 -6.66 -10.24 -23.20
N LEU A 4 -6.00 -9.52 -22.28
CA LEU A 4 -4.86 -10.02 -21.54
C LEU A 4 -5.27 -11.32 -20.84
N ARG A 5 -4.56 -12.40 -21.14
CA ARG A 5 -4.78 -13.69 -20.52
C ARG A 5 -3.53 -14.08 -19.72
N LEU A 6 -3.74 -14.58 -18.53
CA LEU A 6 -2.68 -15.05 -17.64
C LEU A 6 -2.77 -16.57 -17.57
N ASP A 7 -1.85 -17.25 -18.22
CA ASP A 7 -1.89 -18.70 -18.41
C ASP A 7 -0.86 -19.48 -17.57
N SER A 8 0.00 -18.77 -16.85
CA SER A 8 1.01 -19.39 -15.99
C SER A 8 1.13 -18.68 -14.62
N PRO A 9 1.62 -19.39 -13.58
CA PRO A 9 1.90 -18.76 -12.28
C PRO A 9 2.86 -17.57 -12.36
N MET A 10 3.84 -17.62 -13.27
CA MET A 10 4.80 -16.53 -13.45
C MET A 10 4.15 -15.30 -14.11
N GLU A 11 3.26 -15.49 -15.07
CA GLU A 11 2.50 -14.38 -15.67
C GLU A 11 1.57 -13.72 -14.64
N LEU A 12 0.92 -14.53 -13.79
CA LEU A 12 0.12 -14.01 -12.69
C LEU A 12 0.98 -13.23 -11.69
N MET A 13 2.10 -13.78 -11.26
CA MET A 13 3.07 -13.12 -10.38
C MET A 13 3.52 -11.78 -10.98
N HIS A 14 3.93 -11.77 -12.25
CA HIS A 14 4.36 -10.54 -12.92
C HIS A 14 3.25 -9.49 -12.97
N TYR A 15 2.03 -9.90 -13.28
CA TYR A 15 0.89 -8.98 -13.30
C TYR A 15 0.60 -8.41 -11.91
N GLN A 16 0.60 -9.26 -10.87
CA GLN A 16 0.38 -8.84 -9.49
C GLN A 16 1.50 -7.90 -8.97
N LEU A 17 2.76 -8.14 -9.32
CA LEU A 17 3.87 -7.22 -9.00
C LEU A 17 3.68 -5.84 -9.66
N ARG A 18 3.26 -5.82 -10.92
CA ARG A 18 2.97 -4.58 -11.64
C ARG A 18 1.79 -3.81 -11.01
N THR A 19 0.78 -4.53 -10.55
CA THR A 19 -0.35 -3.96 -9.81
C THR A 19 0.09 -3.46 -8.43
N ALA A 20 0.97 -4.19 -7.73
CA ALA A 20 1.53 -3.78 -6.46
C ALA A 20 2.36 -2.49 -6.57
N LEU A 21 3.13 -2.33 -7.64
CA LEU A 21 3.86 -1.10 -7.91
C LEU A 21 2.91 0.11 -8.06
N THR A 22 1.80 -0.07 -8.79
CA THR A 22 0.74 0.96 -8.89
C THR A 22 0.07 1.22 -7.54
N MET A 23 -0.17 0.18 -6.76
CA MET A 23 -0.71 0.27 -5.39
C MET A 23 0.16 1.19 -4.52
N GLU A 24 1.47 0.99 -4.53
CA GLU A 24 2.40 1.82 -3.75
C GLU A 24 2.47 3.26 -4.27
N ASP A 25 2.48 3.48 -5.58
CA ASP A 25 2.41 4.82 -6.17
C ASP A 25 1.13 5.55 -5.75
N ASP A 26 -0.02 4.87 -5.78
CA ASP A 26 -1.30 5.41 -5.33
C ASP A 26 -1.29 5.70 -3.82
N SER A 27 -0.71 4.81 -3.02
CA SER A 27 -0.54 4.98 -1.57
C SER A 27 0.33 6.20 -1.25
N LEU A 28 1.46 6.34 -1.91
CA LEU A 28 2.35 7.49 -1.72
C LEU A 28 1.64 8.82 -2.01
N ALA A 29 0.87 8.89 -3.10
CA ALA A 29 0.06 10.05 -3.43
C ALA A 29 -1.03 10.31 -2.39
N ALA A 30 -1.74 9.26 -1.96
CA ALA A 30 -2.79 9.35 -0.94
C ALA A 30 -2.26 9.83 0.41
N LEU A 31 -1.11 9.36 0.87
CA LEU A 31 -0.48 9.79 2.12
C LEU A 31 -0.16 11.29 2.11
N GLY A 32 0.25 11.85 0.97
CA GLY A 32 0.42 13.28 0.79
C GLY A 32 -0.87 14.06 1.01
N GLU A 33 -1.99 13.59 0.46
CA GLU A 33 -3.31 14.21 0.61
C GLU A 33 -3.86 14.03 2.04
N LEU A 34 -3.68 12.87 2.67
CA LEU A 34 -4.06 12.64 4.06
C LEU A 34 -3.29 13.54 5.02
N ALA A 35 -1.99 13.74 4.82
CA ALA A 35 -1.18 14.66 5.61
C ALA A 35 -1.64 16.11 5.48
N LYS A 36 -2.14 16.53 4.32
CA LYS A 36 -2.74 17.87 4.13
C LYS A 36 -4.08 17.99 4.84
N ALA A 37 -4.92 16.95 4.76
CA ALA A 37 -6.27 16.94 5.34
C ALA A 37 -6.28 16.84 6.87
N ALA A 38 -5.33 16.12 7.46
CA ALA A 38 -5.19 15.96 8.91
C ALA A 38 -5.02 17.31 9.63
N LYS A 39 -5.41 17.37 10.89
CA LYS A 39 -5.36 18.61 11.72
C LYS A 39 -4.16 18.65 12.64
N SER A 40 -3.96 17.59 13.44
CA SER A 40 -2.88 17.55 14.41
C SER A 40 -1.52 17.33 13.75
N LYS A 41 -0.49 17.93 14.36
CA LYS A 41 0.88 17.75 13.90
C LYS A 41 1.30 16.28 14.00
N GLU A 42 0.88 15.59 15.05
CA GLU A 42 1.21 14.19 15.31
C GLU A 42 0.71 13.27 14.17
N VAL A 43 -0.53 13.45 13.73
CA VAL A 43 -1.11 12.67 12.63
C VAL A 43 -0.45 13.03 11.29
N LYS A 44 -0.18 14.31 11.04
CA LYS A 44 0.55 14.73 9.83
C LYS A 44 1.96 14.13 9.74
N ASP A 45 2.68 14.13 10.84
CA ASP A 45 4.05 13.59 10.89
C ASP A 45 4.04 12.06 10.71
N MET A 46 3.04 11.36 11.24
CA MET A 46 2.82 9.93 11.01
C MET A 46 2.66 9.65 9.51
N PHE A 47 1.79 10.35 8.80
CA PHE A 47 1.60 10.14 7.36
C PHE A 47 2.85 10.46 6.54
N ARG A 48 3.65 11.46 6.94
CA ARG A 48 4.93 11.76 6.28
C ARG A 48 5.95 10.65 6.48
N HIS A 49 6.01 10.09 7.69
CA HIS A 49 6.88 8.94 7.97
C HIS A 49 6.50 7.74 7.12
N HIS A 50 5.22 7.39 7.05
CA HIS A 50 4.74 6.31 6.19
C HIS A 50 4.99 6.55 4.70
N ALA A 51 4.93 7.81 4.25
CA ALA A 51 5.30 8.15 2.88
C ALA A 51 6.79 7.85 2.59
N ASP A 52 7.67 8.01 3.55
CA ASP A 52 9.08 7.65 3.39
C ASP A 52 9.27 6.12 3.36
N GLU A 53 8.56 5.37 4.20
CA GLU A 53 8.54 3.90 4.14
C GLU A 53 8.00 3.39 2.79
N THR A 54 6.93 3.99 2.27
CA THR A 54 6.38 3.64 0.95
C THR A 54 7.39 3.81 -0.18
N LYS A 55 8.24 4.83 -0.11
CA LYS A 55 9.35 4.98 -1.09
C LYS A 55 10.34 3.80 -1.04
N GLU A 56 10.68 3.35 0.17
CA GLU A 56 11.54 2.17 0.35
C GLU A 56 10.86 0.90 -0.18
N GLN A 57 9.56 0.75 0.03
CA GLN A 57 8.78 -0.37 -0.50
C GLN A 57 8.76 -0.39 -2.03
N ILE A 58 8.61 0.76 -2.67
CA ILE A 58 8.73 0.90 -4.13
C ILE A 58 10.11 0.46 -4.62
N GLU A 59 11.18 0.89 -3.95
CA GLU A 59 12.54 0.45 -4.28
C GLU A 59 12.72 -1.07 -4.14
N ASN A 60 12.12 -1.68 -3.12
CA ASN A 60 12.15 -3.11 -2.93
C ASN A 60 11.39 -3.85 -4.04
N LEU A 61 10.25 -3.34 -4.50
CA LEU A 61 9.53 -3.89 -5.64
C LEU A 61 10.37 -3.83 -6.92
N HIS A 62 11.07 -2.74 -7.20
CA HIS A 62 12.00 -2.64 -8.34
C HIS A 62 13.11 -3.70 -8.26
N LYS A 63 13.66 -3.95 -7.05
CA LYS A 63 14.63 -5.03 -6.85
C LYS A 63 14.04 -6.41 -7.12
N VAL A 64 12.77 -6.64 -6.74
CA VAL A 64 12.05 -7.89 -7.02
C VAL A 64 11.92 -8.13 -8.53
N PHE A 65 11.51 -7.11 -9.30
CA PHE A 65 11.47 -7.22 -10.77
C PHE A 65 12.83 -7.65 -11.35
N LYS A 66 13.90 -7.05 -10.86
CA LYS A 66 15.27 -7.35 -11.30
C LYS A 66 15.68 -8.79 -10.94
N LEU A 67 15.40 -9.25 -9.71
CA LEU A 67 15.74 -10.59 -9.26
C LEU A 67 14.99 -11.69 -10.05
N LEU A 68 13.76 -11.41 -10.45
CA LEU A 68 12.94 -12.32 -11.25
C LEU A 68 13.18 -12.19 -12.77
N GLU A 69 14.05 -11.26 -13.19
CA GLU A 69 14.29 -10.93 -14.61
C GLU A 69 13.00 -10.57 -15.36
N LEU A 70 12.07 -9.90 -14.67
CA LEU A 70 10.80 -9.47 -15.20
C LEU A 70 10.86 -8.00 -15.64
N LYS A 71 10.04 -7.66 -16.63
CA LYS A 71 9.92 -6.27 -17.09
C LYS A 71 9.31 -5.40 -15.99
N ASP A 72 10.09 -4.42 -15.54
CA ASP A 72 9.71 -3.44 -14.53
C ASP A 72 8.76 -2.38 -15.12
N THR A 73 7.48 -2.58 -14.92
CA THR A 73 6.40 -1.71 -15.40
C THR A 73 5.20 -1.78 -14.46
N THR A 74 4.27 -0.85 -14.59
CA THR A 74 3.01 -0.83 -13.82
C THR A 74 1.88 -1.57 -14.54
N ALA A 75 0.83 -1.92 -13.80
CA ALA A 75 -0.47 -2.36 -14.30
C ALA A 75 -1.58 -1.65 -13.50
N PRO A 76 -2.79 -1.49 -14.06
CA PRO A 76 -3.89 -0.84 -13.35
C PRO A 76 -4.21 -1.48 -12.01
N SER A 77 -4.51 -0.65 -10.99
CA SER A 77 -5.00 -1.06 -9.67
C SER A 77 -6.35 -0.39 -9.37
N PRO A 78 -7.46 -0.93 -9.87
CA PRO A 78 -8.79 -0.35 -9.63
C PRO A 78 -9.15 -0.28 -8.14
N SER A 79 -8.68 -1.22 -7.32
CA SER A 79 -8.94 -1.26 -5.88
C SER A 79 -8.35 -0.05 -5.17
N THR A 80 -7.08 0.27 -5.40
CA THR A 80 -6.43 1.42 -4.74
C THR A 80 -6.96 2.76 -5.25
N LYS A 81 -7.35 2.84 -6.52
CA LYS A 81 -8.11 4.00 -7.06
C LYS A 81 -9.43 4.20 -6.33
N GLY A 82 -10.16 3.11 -6.07
CA GLY A 82 -11.43 3.14 -5.33
C GLY A 82 -11.23 3.55 -3.87
N ILE A 83 -10.20 3.04 -3.20
CA ILE A 83 -9.83 3.41 -1.82
C ILE A 83 -9.53 4.91 -1.74
N SER A 84 -8.73 5.45 -2.65
CA SER A 84 -8.41 6.89 -2.71
C SER A 84 -9.66 7.75 -2.90
N LYS A 85 -10.55 7.37 -3.82
CA LYS A 85 -11.83 8.07 -4.04
C LYS A 85 -12.75 8.03 -2.81
N GLN A 86 -12.79 6.91 -2.10
CA GLN A 86 -13.55 6.81 -0.85
C GLN A 86 -13.00 7.75 0.21
N ALA A 87 -11.68 7.82 0.36
CA ALA A 87 -11.01 8.73 1.29
C ALA A 87 -11.34 10.20 0.98
N GLU A 88 -11.22 10.62 -0.28
CA GLU A 88 -11.61 11.97 -0.73
C GLU A 88 -13.06 12.29 -0.39
N SER A 89 -13.97 11.35 -0.66
CA SER A 89 -15.40 11.50 -0.36
C SER A 89 -15.68 11.65 1.13
N LEU A 90 -15.05 10.83 1.99
CA LEU A 90 -15.21 10.92 3.43
C LEU A 90 -14.64 12.22 4.00
N ILE A 91 -13.45 12.62 3.55
CA ILE A 91 -12.83 13.87 3.95
C ILE A 91 -13.72 15.07 3.60
N SER A 92 -14.27 15.12 2.39
CA SER A 92 -15.13 16.21 1.94
C SER A 92 -16.44 16.34 2.71
N LYS A 93 -16.99 15.21 3.20
CA LYS A 93 -18.23 15.15 3.98
C LYS A 93 -18.03 15.38 5.46
N SER A 94 -16.79 15.36 5.95
CA SER A 94 -16.49 15.35 7.38
C SER A 94 -16.26 16.77 7.91
N ALA A 95 -16.82 17.07 9.08
CA ALA A 95 -16.53 18.29 9.80
C ALA A 95 -15.03 18.38 10.15
N PRO A 96 -14.45 19.61 10.23
CA PRO A 96 -13.03 19.77 10.52
C PRO A 96 -12.53 19.05 11.78
N LYS A 97 -13.35 18.96 12.81
CA LYS A 97 -13.02 18.27 14.08
C LYS A 97 -12.86 16.74 13.93
N LEU A 98 -13.35 16.15 12.84
CA LEU A 98 -13.26 14.71 12.57
C LEU A 98 -12.12 14.35 11.62
N ARG A 99 -11.34 15.33 11.14
CA ARG A 99 -10.35 15.11 10.08
C ARG A 99 -9.27 14.09 10.46
N ASP A 100 -8.75 14.15 11.69
CA ASP A 100 -7.75 13.18 12.14
C ASP A 100 -8.34 11.78 12.20
N GLN A 101 -9.54 11.62 12.77
CA GLN A 101 -10.20 10.31 12.83
C GLN A 101 -10.50 9.74 11.43
N VAL A 102 -10.99 10.58 10.52
CA VAL A 102 -11.32 10.16 9.14
C VAL A 102 -10.07 9.77 8.37
N THR A 103 -9.01 10.58 8.42
CA THR A 103 -7.77 10.29 7.70
C THR A 103 -7.09 9.02 8.20
N LEU A 104 -7.06 8.80 9.52
CA LEU A 104 -6.53 7.57 10.12
C LEU A 104 -7.34 6.33 9.73
N SER A 105 -8.68 6.44 9.73
CA SER A 105 -9.55 5.32 9.30
C SER A 105 -9.34 4.95 7.85
N CYS A 106 -9.18 5.93 6.96
CA CYS A 106 -8.92 5.71 5.54
C CYS A 106 -7.55 5.04 5.33
N ALA A 107 -6.51 5.53 6.01
CA ALA A 107 -5.19 4.94 5.96
C ALA A 107 -5.18 3.49 6.46
N LEU A 108 -5.83 3.22 7.59
CA LEU A 108 -5.92 1.87 8.15
C LEU A 108 -6.52 0.86 7.16
N GLY A 109 -7.58 1.24 6.44
CA GLY A 109 -8.16 0.39 5.41
C GLY A 109 -7.21 0.11 4.25
N ASN A 110 -6.42 1.11 3.85
CA ASN A 110 -5.41 0.95 2.80
C ASN A 110 -4.29 0.00 3.22
N GLU A 111 -3.77 0.14 4.47
CA GLU A 111 -2.72 -0.74 5.00
C GLU A 111 -3.15 -2.22 4.96
N HIS A 112 -4.38 -2.52 5.38
CA HIS A 112 -4.90 -3.90 5.32
C HIS A 112 -5.02 -4.42 3.88
N TYR A 113 -5.35 -3.57 2.93
CA TYR A 113 -5.32 -3.95 1.52
C TYR A 113 -3.90 -4.28 1.05
N GLU A 114 -2.92 -3.44 1.38
CA GLU A 114 -1.51 -3.64 1.04
C GLU A 114 -0.94 -4.90 1.68
N MET A 115 -1.25 -5.16 2.95
CA MET A 115 -0.89 -6.41 3.63
C MET A 115 -1.39 -7.65 2.87
N SER A 116 -2.64 -7.64 2.41
CA SER A 116 -3.20 -8.74 1.63
C SER A 116 -2.51 -8.92 0.27
N ALA A 117 -2.14 -7.82 -0.38
CA ALA A 117 -1.43 -7.85 -1.65
C ALA A 117 -0.03 -8.46 -1.51
N TYR A 118 0.73 -8.08 -0.47
CA TYR A 118 2.04 -8.67 -0.18
C TYR A 118 1.95 -10.14 0.19
N GLN A 119 0.99 -10.55 1.00
CA GLN A 119 0.76 -11.97 1.33
C GLN A 119 0.50 -12.80 0.06
N ALA A 120 -0.30 -12.28 -0.87
CA ALA A 120 -0.59 -12.94 -2.14
C ALA A 120 0.63 -13.08 -3.06
N LEU A 121 1.66 -12.24 -2.91
CA LEU A 121 2.94 -12.35 -3.61
C LEU A 121 3.94 -13.27 -2.89
N ILE A 122 4.00 -13.22 -1.57
CA ILE A 122 4.94 -14.00 -0.75
C ILE A 122 4.67 -15.49 -0.86
N ILE A 123 3.40 -15.90 -0.82
CA ILE A 123 3.02 -17.31 -0.85
C ILE A 123 3.55 -18.02 -2.11
N PRO A 124 3.27 -17.55 -3.34
CA PRO A 124 3.81 -18.19 -4.53
C PRO A 124 5.34 -18.02 -4.67
N ALA A 125 5.91 -16.89 -4.24
CA ALA A 125 7.36 -16.70 -4.25
C ALA A 125 8.07 -17.72 -3.35
N THR A 126 7.49 -18.03 -2.19
CA THR A 126 7.99 -19.08 -1.29
C THR A 126 7.90 -20.45 -1.95
N ALA A 127 6.79 -20.78 -2.61
CA ALA A 127 6.61 -22.04 -3.32
C ALA A 127 7.61 -22.22 -4.49
N MET A 128 8.05 -21.14 -5.11
CA MET A 128 9.09 -21.13 -6.14
C MET A 128 10.52 -21.22 -5.59
N GLY A 129 10.72 -21.15 -4.28
CA GLY A 129 12.04 -21.12 -3.65
C GLY A 129 12.80 -19.79 -3.87
N ALA A 130 12.12 -18.70 -4.21
CA ALA A 130 12.72 -17.40 -4.48
C ALA A 130 13.01 -16.64 -3.18
N SER A 131 13.94 -17.12 -2.37
CA SER A 131 14.21 -16.63 -0.99
C SER A 131 14.55 -15.14 -0.92
N ASP A 132 15.35 -14.64 -1.88
CA ASP A 132 15.72 -13.21 -1.90
C ASP A 132 14.52 -12.31 -2.22
N VAL A 133 13.62 -12.78 -3.10
CA VAL A 133 12.34 -12.10 -3.40
C VAL A 133 11.44 -12.10 -2.18
N VAL A 134 11.29 -13.26 -1.52
CA VAL A 134 10.50 -13.39 -0.29
C VAL A 134 11.00 -12.43 0.78
N ALA A 135 12.32 -12.31 0.97
CA ALA A 135 12.89 -11.41 1.97
C ALA A 135 12.51 -9.93 1.73
N LEU A 136 12.54 -9.47 0.48
CA LEU A 136 12.15 -8.09 0.13
C LEU A 136 10.65 -7.85 0.31
N LEU A 137 9.82 -8.78 -0.14
CA LEU A 137 8.36 -8.68 0.01
C LEU A 137 7.93 -8.77 1.46
N GLN A 138 8.61 -9.61 2.27
CA GLN A 138 8.36 -9.73 3.70
C GLN A 138 8.74 -8.44 4.44
N ALA A 139 9.86 -7.81 4.08
CA ALA A 139 10.25 -6.54 4.67
C ALA A 139 9.17 -5.45 4.43
N ASN A 140 8.58 -5.41 3.23
CA ASN A 140 7.47 -4.52 2.94
C ASN A 140 6.24 -4.87 3.79
N LEU A 141 5.85 -6.15 3.84
CA LEU A 141 4.72 -6.59 4.66
C LEU A 141 4.90 -6.24 6.14
N ASP A 142 6.09 -6.42 6.67
CA ASP A 142 6.39 -6.12 8.08
C ASP A 142 6.22 -4.62 8.39
N GLN A 143 6.59 -3.73 7.46
CA GLN A 143 6.33 -2.30 7.57
C GLN A 143 4.82 -2.01 7.56
N GLU A 144 4.03 -2.62 6.66
CA GLU A 144 2.58 -2.43 6.60
C GLU A 144 1.89 -2.91 7.89
N VAL A 145 2.31 -4.05 8.42
CA VAL A 145 1.79 -4.55 9.72
C VAL A 145 2.07 -3.53 10.82
N HIS A 146 3.31 -3.06 10.93
CA HIS A 146 3.71 -2.07 11.93
C HIS A 146 2.91 -0.76 11.79
N THR A 147 2.80 -0.25 10.57
CA THR A 147 2.00 0.95 10.26
C THR A 147 0.54 0.77 10.65
N SER A 148 -0.06 -0.39 10.34
CA SER A 148 -1.46 -0.66 10.71
C SER A 148 -1.67 -0.63 12.24
N GLU A 149 -0.72 -1.14 13.01
CA GLU A 149 -0.75 -1.10 14.47
C GLU A 149 -0.62 0.32 15.02
N GLU A 150 0.28 1.13 14.47
CA GLU A 150 0.43 2.55 14.85
C GLU A 150 -0.84 3.35 14.55
N LEU A 151 -1.45 3.15 13.39
CA LEU A 151 -2.72 3.79 12.99
C LEU A 151 -3.86 3.40 13.94
N GLN A 152 -3.96 2.13 14.32
CA GLN A 152 -4.95 1.65 15.28
C GLN A 152 -4.77 2.32 16.66
N GLN A 153 -3.54 2.36 17.16
CA GLN A 153 -3.23 2.99 18.45
C GLN A 153 -3.58 4.47 18.44
N MET A 154 -3.22 5.18 17.38
CA MET A 154 -3.56 6.60 17.24
C MET A 154 -5.06 6.82 17.14
N LEU A 155 -5.77 5.99 16.39
CA LEU A 155 -7.22 6.06 16.24
C LEU A 155 -7.92 5.81 17.58
N GLN A 156 -7.47 4.83 18.37
CA GLN A 156 -7.96 4.56 19.72
C GLN A 156 -7.74 5.76 20.65
N LYS A 157 -6.55 6.37 20.62
CA LYS A 157 -6.22 7.57 21.41
C LYS A 157 -7.15 8.75 21.09
N ILE A 158 -7.53 8.94 19.84
CA ILE A 158 -8.37 10.07 19.40
C ILE A 158 -9.85 9.78 19.66
N ALA A 159 -10.30 8.54 19.49
CA ALA A 159 -11.70 8.14 19.64
C ALA A 159 -12.13 7.94 21.11
N GLY A 160 -11.18 7.70 22.00
CA GLY A 160 -11.40 7.47 23.44
C GLY A 160 -11.40 8.70 24.25
#